data_ba2095342e6582ccfcb7e8f008cabf8c
#
_entry.id   ba2095342e6582ccfcb7e8f008cabf8c
#
_cell.length_a   1.000
_cell.length_b   1.000
_cell.length_c   1.000
_cell.angle_alpha   90.00
_cell.angle_beta   90.00
_cell.angle_gamma   90.00
#
_symmetry.space_group_name_H-M   'P 1'
#
loop_
_entity.id
_entity.type
_entity.pdbx_description
1 polymer ?
#
loop_
_entity_poly.entity_id
_entity_poly.type
_entity_poly.pdbx_seq_one_letter_code
_entity_poly.pdbx_strand_id
1 'polypeptide(L)' 'MNRFEFKKSEKESLMTDATIIVDTKTGVNYLFVRSGYGAGLTPLLDADGKPIVTR' A
#
# COMPACT_ATOMS: atom_id res chain seq x y z
N MET A 1 -2.72 19.61 2.48
CA MET A 1 -2.07 18.33 2.81
C MET A 1 -2.94 17.16 2.38
N ASN A 2 -2.36 16.19 1.72
CA ASN A 2 -3.11 15.03 1.27
C ASN A 2 -3.22 14.00 2.39
N ARG A 3 -4.40 13.39 2.50
CA ARG A 3 -4.62 12.35 3.48
C ARG A 3 -3.80 11.10 3.17
N PHE A 4 -3.71 10.75 1.89
CA PHE A 4 -2.99 9.54 1.47
C PHE A 4 -1.66 9.91 0.86
N GLU A 5 -0.61 9.25 1.33
CA GLU A 5 0.74 9.49 0.87
C GLU A 5 1.30 8.22 0.26
N PHE A 6 1.81 8.32 -0.96
CA PHE A 6 2.39 7.19 -1.69
C PHE A 6 3.87 7.10 -1.34
N LYS A 7 4.24 6.05 -0.62
CA LYS A 7 5.60 5.93 -0.10
C LYS A 7 6.56 5.18 -1.00
N LYS A 8 6.17 4.02 -1.47
CA LYS A 8 7.08 3.16 -2.20
C LYS A 8 6.32 2.39 -3.27
N SER A 9 6.91 2.31 -4.45
CA SER A 9 6.32 1.57 -5.54
C SER A 9 7.36 0.61 -6.10
N GLU A 10 7.01 -0.66 -6.19
CA GLU A 10 7.86 -1.67 -6.78
C GLU A 10 7.17 -2.28 -7.99
N LYS A 11 7.93 -2.39 -9.07
CA LYS A 11 7.42 -2.97 -10.30
C LYS A 11 8.02 -4.35 -10.48
N GLU A 12 7.15 -5.37 -10.39
CA GLU A 12 7.59 -6.76 -10.51
C GLU A 12 7.74 -7.19 -11.96
N SER A 13 6.91 -6.62 -12.83
CA SER A 13 6.96 -6.91 -14.26
C SER A 13 6.34 -5.73 -15.02
N LEU A 14 6.24 -5.87 -16.34
CA LEU A 14 5.63 -4.81 -17.16
C LEU A 14 4.17 -4.55 -16.78
N MET A 15 3.49 -5.56 -16.25
CA MET A 15 2.06 -5.48 -16.00
C MET A 15 1.70 -5.51 -14.51
N THR A 16 2.71 -5.63 -13.64
CA THR A 16 2.45 -5.81 -12.21
C THR A 16 3.29 -4.85 -11.39
N ASP A 17 2.66 -4.09 -10.53
CA ASP A 17 3.37 -3.23 -9.59
C ASP A 17 2.66 -3.22 -8.25
N ALA A 18 3.40 -2.81 -7.22
CA ALA A 18 2.89 -2.72 -5.86
C ALA A 18 3.32 -1.38 -5.26
N THR A 19 2.39 -0.71 -4.60
CA THR A 19 2.64 0.60 -4.02
C THR A 19 2.18 0.62 -2.57
N ILE A 20 3.02 1.15 -1.69
CA ILE A 20 2.65 1.34 -0.29
C ILE A 20 2.06 2.74 -0.13
N ILE A 21 0.84 2.79 0.40
CA ILE A 21 0.10 4.03 0.61
C ILE A 21 -0.15 4.18 2.10
N VAL A 22 0.13 5.36 2.64
CA VAL A 22 -0.09 5.65 4.06
C VAL A 22 -1.27 6.60 4.20
N ASP A 23 -2.22 6.24 5.06
CA ASP A 23 -3.28 7.15 5.48
C ASP A 23 -2.69 8.03 6.58
N THR A 24 -2.39 9.27 6.26
CA THR A 24 -1.71 10.16 7.21
C THR A 24 -2.59 10.54 8.41
N LYS A 25 -3.89 10.33 8.30
CA LYS A 25 -4.81 10.63 9.38
C LYS A 25 -4.77 9.57 10.47
N THR A 26 -4.68 8.30 10.09
CA THR A 26 -4.65 7.18 11.03
C THR A 26 -3.27 6.55 11.16
N GLY A 27 -2.41 6.74 10.17
CA GLY A 27 -1.09 6.13 10.13
C GLY A 27 -1.11 4.72 9.56
N VAL A 28 -2.27 4.20 9.17
CA VAL A 28 -2.35 2.84 8.65
C VAL A 28 -1.73 2.77 7.26
N ASN A 29 -0.90 1.76 7.04
CA ASN A 29 -0.28 1.49 5.75
C ASN A 29 -1.14 0.53 4.96
N TYR A 30 -1.25 0.78 3.66
CA TYR A 30 -1.99 -0.07 2.74
C TYR A 30 -1.08 -0.52 1.62
N LEU A 31 -1.37 -1.70 1.09
CA LEU A 31 -0.69 -2.22 -0.09
C LEU A 31 -1.65 -2.19 -1.27
N PHE A 32 -1.29 -1.46 -2.30
CA PHE A 32 -2.04 -1.42 -3.55
C PHE A 32 -1.27 -2.20 -4.60
N VAL A 33 -1.89 -3.25 -5.13
CA VAL A 33 -1.27 -4.08 -6.15
C VAL A 33 -2.08 -3.96 -7.43
N ARG A 34 -1.39 -3.69 -8.51
CA ARG A 34 -2.01 -3.63 -9.82
C ARG A 34 -1.36 -4.68 -10.71
N SER A 35 -2.18 -5.46 -11.39
CA SER A 35 -1.70 -6.50 -12.30
C SER A 35 -2.60 -6.51 -13.53
N GLY A 36 -2.04 -6.16 -14.69
CA GLY A 36 -2.81 -6.06 -15.91
C GLY A 36 -3.95 -5.07 -15.77
N TYR A 37 -5.17 -5.56 -15.90
CA TYR A 37 -6.37 -4.74 -15.75
C TYR A 37 -6.98 -4.84 -14.35
N GLY A 38 -6.40 -5.66 -13.50
CA GLY A 38 -6.88 -5.83 -12.14
C GLY A 38 -6.11 -5.02 -11.14
N ALA A 39 -6.77 -4.63 -10.06
CA ALA A 39 -6.14 -3.91 -8.98
C ALA A 39 -6.81 -4.28 -7.67
N GLY A 40 -6.02 -4.29 -6.59
CA GLY A 40 -6.53 -4.57 -5.26
C GLY A 40 -5.82 -3.74 -4.21
N LEU A 41 -6.55 -3.38 -3.17
CA LEU A 41 -6.03 -2.63 -2.05
C LEU A 41 -6.31 -3.40 -0.76
N THR A 42 -5.29 -3.57 0.06
CA THR A 42 -5.43 -4.28 1.33
C THR A 42 -4.57 -3.59 2.39
N PRO A 43 -4.98 -3.65 3.67
CA PRO A 43 -4.09 -3.18 4.72
C PRO A 43 -2.79 -3.99 4.73
N LEU A 44 -1.67 -3.30 4.91
CA LEU A 44 -0.38 -3.96 4.99
C LEU A 44 -0.20 -4.48 6.41
N LEU A 45 -0.03 -5.78 6.54
CA LEU A 45 0.01 -6.44 7.84
C LEU A 45 1.43 -6.78 8.26
N ASP A 46 1.68 -6.74 9.56
CA ASP A 46 2.95 -7.18 10.11
C ASP A 46 2.95 -8.70 10.31
N ALA A 47 4.02 -9.22 10.94
CA ALA A 47 4.17 -10.66 11.13
C ALA A 47 3.10 -11.26 12.04
N ASP A 48 2.46 -10.44 12.87
CA ASP A 48 1.39 -10.88 13.77
C ASP A 48 0.00 -10.72 13.18
N GLY A 49 -0.08 -10.30 11.93
CA GLY A 49 -1.36 -10.11 11.25
C GLY A 49 -2.06 -8.81 11.62
N LYS A 50 -1.34 -7.87 12.19
CA LYS A 50 -1.89 -6.56 12.56
C LYS A 50 -1.49 -5.51 11.54
N PRO A 51 -2.35 -4.50 11.28
CA PRO A 51 -2.00 -3.45 10.34
C PRO A 51 -0.75 -2.70 10.79
N ILE A 52 0.12 -2.40 9.83
CA ILE A 52 1.30 -1.59 10.09
C ILE A 52 0.87 -0.13 10.18
N VAL A 53 1.22 0.52 11.28
CA VAL A 53 0.85 1.90 11.53
C VAL A 53 2.11 2.75 11.63
N THR A 54 2.14 3.82 10.84
CA THR A 54 3.25 4.78 10.82
C THR A 54 2.75 6.10 11.38
N ARG A 55 3.32 6.53 12.48
CA ARG A 55 2.97 7.81 13.08
C ARG A 55 4.19 8.63 13.41
#